data_373fdaa6628dbe4cad0dd3f295b92de0
#
_entry.id   373fdaa6628dbe4cad0dd3f295b92de0
#
_cell.length_a   1.000
_cell.length_b   1.000
_cell.length_c   1.000
_cell.angle_alpha   90.00
_cell.angle_beta   90.00
_cell.angle_gamma   90.00
#
_symmetry.space_group_name_H-M   'P 1'
#
loop_
_entity.id
_entity.type
_entity.pdbx_description
1 polymer ?
#
loop_
_entity_poly.entity_id
_entity_poly.type
_entity_poly.pdbx_seq_one_letter_code
_entity_poly.pdbx_strand_id
1 'polypeptide(L)'
;MGDLLREIWESLRQNKFRTAMTGFAVVWGIFILVVLLGASNGLENGMQANYGSRRSNSVDIWGQWRSVPYKGLPINRMLRFTDKEANIIRNLPEVELFSRVSARYSDVVYGKESVSANITGVESDFQRIHNKPILSGRFINERDLREQEKIGVIDERLMESLGASAQQI
;
A
#
# COMPACT_ATOMS: atom_id res chain seq x y z
N MET A 1 -2.78 25.25 54.92
CA MET A 1 -2.54 25.04 53.46
C MET A 1 -1.95 26.27 52.76
N GLY A 2 -2.35 27.51 53.15
CA GLY A 2 -1.80 28.73 52.55
C GLY A 2 -0.31 28.94 52.79
N ASP A 3 0.19 28.55 53.98
CA ASP A 3 1.59 28.76 54.35
C ASP A 3 2.55 27.85 53.54
N LEU A 4 2.16 26.59 53.27
CA LEU A 4 2.94 25.68 52.42
C LEU A 4 3.08 26.19 50.98
N LEU A 5 2.01 26.72 50.42
CA LEU A 5 2.05 27.28 49.06
C LEU A 5 2.93 28.52 48.98
N ARG A 6 2.93 29.34 50.03
CA ARG A 6 3.76 30.53 50.13
C ARG A 6 5.25 30.20 50.27
N GLU A 7 5.58 29.20 51.06
CA GLU A 7 6.94 28.70 51.24
C GLU A 7 7.50 28.10 49.96
N ILE A 8 6.69 27.30 49.24
CA ILE A 8 7.04 26.78 47.88
C ILE A 8 7.30 27.93 46.92
N TRP A 9 6.44 28.94 46.89
CA TRP A 9 6.59 30.09 46.04
C TRP A 9 7.87 30.90 46.28
N GLU A 10 8.21 31.11 47.56
CA GLU A 10 9.45 31.78 47.97
C GLU A 10 10.69 30.97 47.59
N SER A 11 10.67 29.64 47.77
CA SER A 11 11.74 28.73 47.36
C SER A 11 11.96 28.75 45.84
N LEU A 12 10.89 28.74 45.04
CA LEU A 12 10.94 28.84 43.58
C LEU A 12 11.54 30.18 43.14
N ARG A 13 11.23 31.26 43.82
CA ARG A 13 11.70 32.62 43.52
C ARG A 13 13.18 32.81 43.87
N GLN A 14 13.72 32.14 44.88
CA GLN A 14 15.14 32.22 45.22
C GLN A 14 16.05 31.53 44.20
N ASN A 15 15.57 30.44 43.53
CA ASN A 15 16.35 29.68 42.56
C ASN A 15 15.75 29.73 41.15
N LYS A 16 15.52 30.93 40.61
CA LYS A 16 14.83 31.20 39.35
C LYS A 16 15.39 30.40 38.15
N PHE A 17 16.72 30.31 38.03
CA PHE A 17 17.37 29.59 36.96
C PHE A 17 17.11 28.07 37.01
N ARG A 18 17.21 27.47 38.22
CA ARG A 18 16.93 26.03 38.39
C ARG A 18 15.46 25.72 38.12
N THR A 19 14.54 26.58 38.58
CA THR A 19 13.11 26.43 38.36
C THR A 19 12.76 26.57 36.87
N ALA A 20 13.37 27.54 36.20
CA ALA A 20 13.18 27.73 34.77
C ALA A 20 13.67 26.54 33.93
N MET A 21 14.84 25.98 34.30
CA MET A 21 15.41 24.81 33.60
C MET A 21 14.56 23.55 33.80
N THR A 22 14.08 23.31 35.04
CA THR A 22 13.17 22.16 35.27
C THR A 22 11.82 22.34 34.57
N GLY A 23 11.25 23.55 34.60
CA GLY A 23 10.04 23.87 33.87
C GLY A 23 10.20 23.67 32.36
N PHE A 24 11.31 24.16 31.80
CA PHE A 24 11.63 23.96 30.40
C PHE A 24 11.75 22.47 30.01
N ALA A 25 12.45 21.67 30.84
CA ALA A 25 12.60 20.23 30.58
C ALA A 25 11.25 19.50 30.54
N VAL A 26 10.33 19.85 31.47
CA VAL A 26 8.98 19.25 31.47
C VAL A 26 8.18 19.67 30.26
N VAL A 27 8.17 20.97 29.92
CA VAL A 27 7.46 21.47 28.71
C VAL A 27 8.02 20.84 27.45
N TRP A 28 9.35 20.73 27.36
CA TRP A 28 10.01 20.10 26.21
C TRP A 28 9.66 18.61 26.09
N GLY A 29 9.62 17.88 27.22
CA GLY A 29 9.19 16.49 27.23
C GLY A 29 7.75 16.29 26.75
N ILE A 30 6.82 17.13 27.22
CA ILE A 30 5.42 17.10 26.75
C ILE A 30 5.33 17.48 25.27
N PHE A 31 6.09 18.48 24.83
CA PHE A 31 6.12 18.89 23.42
C PHE A 31 6.54 17.74 22.50
N ILE A 32 7.65 17.07 22.82
CA ILE A 32 8.13 15.92 22.06
C ILE A 32 7.06 14.80 22.03
N LEU A 33 6.42 14.52 23.15
CA LEU A 33 5.38 13.50 23.24
C LEU A 33 4.21 13.82 22.32
N VAL A 34 3.73 15.07 22.30
CA VAL A 34 2.64 15.51 21.42
C VAL A 34 3.04 15.41 19.95
N VAL A 35 4.28 15.81 19.62
CA VAL A 35 4.81 15.71 18.25
C VAL A 35 4.88 14.26 17.80
N LEU A 36 5.37 13.34 18.65
CA LEU A 36 5.45 11.91 18.34
C LEU A 36 4.06 11.29 18.13
N LEU A 37 3.09 11.62 18.99
CA LEU A 37 1.72 11.14 18.82
C LEU A 37 1.09 11.67 17.52
N GLY A 38 1.29 12.95 17.22
CA GLY A 38 0.82 13.55 15.96
C GLY A 38 1.46 12.91 14.73
N ALA A 39 2.78 12.67 14.76
CA ALA A 39 3.51 12.01 13.68
C ALA A 39 3.05 10.56 13.51
N SER A 40 2.82 9.82 14.60
CA SER A 40 2.33 8.43 14.56
C SER A 40 0.94 8.35 13.90
N ASN A 41 0.01 9.20 14.31
CA ASN A 41 -1.34 9.25 13.71
C ASN A 41 -1.28 9.68 12.23
N GLY A 42 -0.42 10.64 11.90
CA GLY A 42 -0.21 11.08 10.52
C GLY A 42 0.35 9.97 9.63
N LEU A 43 1.30 9.18 10.15
CA LEU A 43 1.86 8.03 9.44
C LEU A 43 0.82 6.93 9.25
N GLU A 44 0.05 6.60 10.28
CA GLU A 44 -1.02 5.60 10.20
C GLU A 44 -2.07 5.99 9.15
N ASN A 45 -2.55 7.23 9.18
CA ASN A 45 -3.50 7.74 8.19
C ASN A 45 -2.91 7.76 6.78
N GLY A 46 -1.65 8.14 6.63
CA GLY A 46 -0.94 8.10 5.35
C GLY A 46 -0.75 6.69 4.81
N MET A 47 -0.44 5.73 5.67
CA MET A 47 -0.36 4.33 5.30
C MET A 47 -1.74 3.77 4.92
N GLN A 48 -2.78 4.06 5.68
CA GLN A 48 -4.14 3.65 5.35
C GLN A 48 -4.63 4.24 4.02
N ALA A 49 -4.29 5.49 3.71
CA ALA A 49 -4.62 6.09 2.42
C ALA A 49 -3.93 5.39 1.24
N ASN A 50 -2.68 4.94 1.43
CA ASN A 50 -1.92 4.24 0.39
C ASN A 50 -2.21 2.73 0.31
N TYR A 51 -2.42 2.08 1.46
CA TYR A 51 -2.65 0.62 1.55
C TYR A 51 -4.11 0.24 1.84
N GLY A 52 -4.92 1.18 2.33
CA GLY A 52 -6.32 0.96 2.73
C GLY A 52 -7.28 0.65 1.58
N SER A 53 -6.81 0.73 0.32
CA SER A 53 -7.57 0.23 -0.82
C SER A 53 -7.60 -1.31 -0.88
N ARG A 54 -6.68 -2.00 -0.21
CA ARG A 54 -6.71 -3.48 -0.11
C ARG A 54 -7.64 -3.92 1.02
N ARG A 55 -8.33 -5.00 0.81
CA ARG A 55 -9.01 -5.67 1.92
C ARG A 55 -7.98 -6.09 2.96
N SER A 56 -8.22 -5.78 4.23
CA SER A 56 -7.29 -6.07 5.34
C SER A 56 -7.02 -7.58 5.53
N ASN A 57 -7.86 -8.44 4.93
CA ASN A 57 -7.74 -9.90 4.97
C ASN A 57 -7.32 -10.45 3.60
N SER A 58 -6.27 -9.90 3.00
CA SER A 58 -5.72 -10.37 1.72
C SER A 58 -4.27 -10.79 1.87
N VAL A 59 -3.89 -11.85 1.16
CA VAL A 59 -2.52 -12.39 1.12
C VAL A 59 -2.04 -12.41 -0.31
N ASP A 60 -0.87 -11.82 -0.54
CA ASP A 60 -0.17 -11.93 -1.82
C ASP A 60 0.89 -13.02 -1.73
N ILE A 61 0.92 -13.92 -2.71
CA ILE A 61 1.87 -15.01 -2.78
C ILE A 61 2.72 -14.86 -4.04
N TRP A 62 4.03 -14.76 -3.86
CA TRP A 62 4.96 -14.65 -4.98
C TRP A 62 5.91 -15.85 -5.03
N GLY A 63 6.21 -16.30 -6.23
CA GLY A 63 7.33 -17.19 -6.47
C GLY A 63 8.65 -16.49 -6.18
N GLN A 64 9.54 -17.16 -5.43
CA GLN A 64 10.86 -16.65 -5.09
C GLN A 64 11.98 -17.47 -5.70
N TRP A 65 13.20 -16.94 -5.64
CA TRP A 65 14.39 -17.68 -6.02
C TRP A 65 14.66 -18.80 -5.03
N ARG A 66 14.93 -19.96 -5.56
CA ARG A 66 15.17 -21.14 -4.76
C ARG A 66 16.59 -21.12 -4.19
N SER A 67 16.70 -21.24 -2.87
CA SER A 67 17.96 -21.30 -2.14
C SER A 67 18.44 -22.72 -1.84
N VAL A 68 17.56 -23.72 -1.91
CA VAL A 68 17.85 -25.12 -1.55
C VAL A 68 17.59 -26.04 -2.75
N PRO A 69 18.50 -27.00 -3.07
CA PRO A 69 18.26 -27.97 -4.13
C PRO A 69 17.12 -28.93 -3.76
N TYR A 70 16.31 -29.32 -4.74
CA TYR A 70 15.18 -30.24 -4.51
C TYR A 70 14.93 -31.11 -5.73
N LYS A 71 14.87 -32.44 -5.52
CA LYS A 71 14.58 -33.43 -6.57
C LYS A 71 15.45 -33.23 -7.82
N GLY A 72 16.77 -33.04 -7.66
CA GLY A 72 17.70 -32.88 -8.77
C GLY A 72 17.66 -31.54 -9.52
N LEU A 73 16.80 -30.62 -9.11
CA LEU A 73 16.73 -29.28 -9.71
C LEU A 73 17.76 -28.35 -9.07
N PRO A 74 18.49 -27.52 -9.88
CA PRO A 74 19.53 -26.65 -9.37
C PRO A 74 18.97 -25.53 -8.48
N ILE A 75 19.84 -24.97 -7.64
CA ILE A 75 19.62 -23.72 -6.91
C ILE A 75 19.56 -22.52 -7.88
N ASN A 76 19.10 -21.36 -7.41
CA ASN A 76 18.98 -20.12 -8.19
C ASN A 76 17.97 -20.21 -9.34
N ARG A 77 16.93 -20.99 -9.20
CA ARG A 77 15.79 -21.01 -10.11
C ARG A 77 14.64 -20.20 -9.54
N MET A 78 14.08 -19.32 -10.35
CA MET A 78 12.85 -18.62 -9.99
C MET A 78 11.67 -19.60 -10.01
N LEU A 79 10.99 -19.74 -8.88
CA LEU A 79 9.75 -20.51 -8.77
C LEU A 79 8.60 -19.70 -9.37
N ARG A 80 7.81 -20.35 -10.19
CA ARG A 80 6.56 -19.80 -10.72
C ARG A 80 5.43 -20.74 -10.37
N PHE A 81 4.31 -20.18 -9.99
CA PHE A 81 3.11 -20.97 -9.77
C PHE A 81 2.58 -21.51 -11.10
N THR A 82 2.21 -22.77 -11.08
CA THR A 82 1.53 -23.42 -12.19
C THR A 82 0.02 -23.24 -12.07
N ASP A 83 -0.72 -23.43 -13.19
CA ASP A 83 -2.18 -23.37 -13.17
C ASP A 83 -2.81 -24.39 -12.21
N LYS A 84 -2.17 -25.54 -12.02
CA LYS A 84 -2.63 -26.56 -11.06
C LYS A 84 -2.54 -26.04 -9.63
N GLU A 85 -1.42 -25.42 -9.26
CA GLU A 85 -1.23 -24.86 -7.91
C GLU A 85 -2.17 -23.68 -7.67
N ALA A 86 -2.35 -22.81 -8.67
CA ALA A 86 -3.30 -21.71 -8.60
C ALA A 86 -4.75 -22.22 -8.37
N ASN A 87 -5.15 -23.27 -9.07
CA ASN A 87 -6.48 -23.86 -8.91
C ASN A 87 -6.64 -24.55 -7.53
N ILE A 88 -5.59 -25.15 -6.97
CA ILE A 88 -5.64 -25.69 -5.60
C ILE A 88 -5.93 -24.58 -4.61
N ILE A 89 -5.20 -23.44 -4.72
CA ILE A 89 -5.40 -22.28 -3.83
C ILE A 89 -6.81 -21.69 -3.99
N ARG A 90 -7.27 -21.52 -5.22
CA ARG A 90 -8.63 -21.00 -5.51
C ARG A 90 -9.74 -21.82 -4.87
N ASN A 91 -9.56 -23.14 -4.79
CA ASN A 91 -10.58 -24.06 -4.29
C ASN A 91 -10.48 -24.33 -2.77
N LEU A 92 -9.61 -23.64 -2.06
CA LEU A 92 -9.58 -23.72 -0.59
C LEU A 92 -10.83 -23.08 0.00
N PRO A 93 -11.48 -23.69 0.99
CA PRO A 93 -12.72 -23.18 1.59
C PRO A 93 -12.56 -21.83 2.29
N GLU A 94 -11.32 -21.49 2.67
CA GLU A 94 -10.98 -20.22 3.33
C GLU A 94 -10.79 -19.07 2.34
N VAL A 95 -10.72 -19.36 1.01
CA VAL A 95 -10.47 -18.36 -0.03
C VAL A 95 -11.79 -17.91 -0.63
N GLU A 96 -12.21 -16.69 -0.30
CA GLU A 96 -13.42 -16.06 -0.83
C GLU A 96 -13.19 -15.46 -2.24
N LEU A 97 -12.04 -14.82 -2.45
CA LEU A 97 -11.67 -14.16 -3.69
C LEU A 97 -10.27 -14.56 -4.10
N PHE A 98 -10.06 -14.80 -5.38
CA PHE A 98 -8.76 -15.19 -5.92
C PHE A 98 -8.50 -14.48 -7.24
N SER A 99 -7.28 -13.96 -7.39
CA SER A 99 -6.83 -13.40 -8.66
C SER A 99 -5.38 -13.76 -8.94
N ARG A 100 -5.12 -14.31 -10.09
CA ARG A 100 -3.76 -14.41 -10.61
C ARG A 100 -3.30 -13.05 -11.08
N VAL A 101 -2.03 -12.75 -10.83
CA VAL A 101 -1.41 -11.50 -11.23
C VAL A 101 -0.14 -11.79 -12.02
N SER A 102 -0.02 -11.20 -13.20
CA SER A 102 1.18 -11.28 -14.02
C SER A 102 1.60 -9.88 -14.40
N ALA A 103 2.75 -9.43 -13.95
CA ALA A 103 3.26 -8.09 -14.24
C ALA A 103 4.40 -8.13 -15.26
N ARG A 104 4.35 -7.20 -16.22
CA ARG A 104 5.39 -7.02 -17.23
C ARG A 104 5.63 -5.53 -17.46
N TYR A 105 6.89 -5.15 -17.45
CA TYR A 105 7.29 -3.80 -17.85
C TYR A 105 7.41 -3.73 -19.37
N SER A 106 6.69 -2.82 -20.02
CA SER A 106 6.67 -2.66 -21.47
C SER A 106 6.25 -1.25 -21.88
N ASP A 107 6.55 -0.88 -23.10
CA ASP A 107 6.14 0.40 -23.64
C ASP A 107 4.68 0.34 -24.11
N VAL A 108 3.92 1.32 -23.70
CA VAL A 108 2.55 1.58 -24.13
C VAL A 108 2.60 2.73 -25.12
N VAL A 109 2.08 2.49 -26.32
CA VAL A 109 2.09 3.46 -27.43
C VAL A 109 0.67 3.89 -27.73
N TYR A 110 0.44 5.20 -27.78
CA TYR A 110 -0.81 5.79 -28.21
C TYR A 110 -0.53 6.94 -29.21
N GLY A 111 -0.94 6.79 -30.45
CA GLY A 111 -0.64 7.74 -31.49
C GLY A 111 0.86 7.88 -31.77
N LYS A 112 1.46 9.01 -31.38
CA LYS A 112 2.90 9.28 -31.48
C LYS A 112 3.63 9.22 -30.15
N GLU A 113 2.90 9.12 -29.05
CA GLU A 113 3.45 9.09 -27.72
C GLU A 113 3.74 7.64 -27.28
N SER A 114 4.83 7.47 -26.55
CA SER A 114 5.26 6.19 -25.99
C SER A 114 5.72 6.36 -24.56
N VAL A 115 5.14 5.59 -23.65
CA VAL A 115 5.46 5.65 -22.21
C VAL A 115 5.71 4.25 -21.70
N SER A 116 6.84 4.04 -21.04
CA SER A 116 7.14 2.77 -20.37
C SER A 116 6.30 2.61 -19.12
N ALA A 117 5.52 1.56 -19.05
CA ALA A 117 4.59 1.29 -17.97
C ALA A 117 4.63 -0.18 -17.51
N ASN A 118 4.17 -0.42 -16.30
CA ASN A 118 3.97 -1.76 -15.78
C ASN A 118 2.58 -2.26 -16.19
N ILE A 119 2.54 -3.19 -17.13
CA ILE A 119 1.31 -3.83 -17.60
C ILE A 119 1.05 -5.03 -16.71
N THR A 120 -0.09 -5.03 -16.03
CA THR A 120 -0.48 -6.08 -15.10
C THR A 120 -1.68 -6.84 -15.64
N GLY A 121 -1.48 -8.11 -15.98
CA GLY A 121 -2.57 -9.03 -16.30
C GLY A 121 -3.22 -9.50 -14.99
N VAL A 122 -4.54 -9.41 -14.92
CA VAL A 122 -5.34 -9.71 -13.71
C VAL A 122 -6.62 -10.46 -14.06
N GLU A 123 -7.26 -11.06 -13.05
CA GLU A 123 -8.59 -11.67 -13.18
C GLU A 123 -9.68 -10.73 -12.62
N SER A 124 -10.94 -11.10 -12.81
CA SER A 124 -12.12 -10.30 -12.44
C SER A 124 -12.15 -9.88 -10.97
N ASP A 125 -11.72 -10.76 -10.06
CA ASP A 125 -11.74 -10.50 -8.62
C ASP A 125 -10.67 -9.49 -8.15
N PHE A 126 -9.69 -9.17 -8.99
CA PHE A 126 -8.60 -8.26 -8.63
C PHE A 126 -9.12 -6.90 -8.14
N GLN A 127 -10.12 -6.34 -8.80
CA GLN A 127 -10.73 -5.06 -8.38
C GLN A 127 -11.31 -5.14 -6.97
N ARG A 128 -12.03 -6.24 -6.67
CA ARG A 128 -12.66 -6.45 -5.37
C ARG A 128 -11.63 -6.66 -4.26
N ILE A 129 -10.55 -7.39 -4.54
CA ILE A 129 -9.44 -7.62 -3.61
C ILE A 129 -8.71 -6.32 -3.30
N HIS A 130 -8.42 -5.52 -4.33
CA HIS A 130 -7.66 -4.27 -4.19
C HIS A 130 -8.54 -3.04 -3.93
N ASN A 131 -9.88 -3.19 -3.95
CA ASN A 131 -10.84 -2.10 -3.77
C ASN A 131 -10.49 -0.86 -4.61
N LYS A 132 -10.10 -1.07 -5.88
CA LYS A 132 -9.72 0.01 -6.78
C LYS A 132 -10.96 0.70 -7.35
N PRO A 133 -11.15 2.01 -7.13
CA PRO A 133 -12.25 2.74 -7.74
C PRO A 133 -12.03 2.84 -9.26
N ILE A 134 -13.11 2.73 -10.02
CA ILE A 134 -13.13 3.02 -11.46
C ILE A 134 -13.73 4.41 -11.64
N LEU A 135 -12.99 5.31 -12.28
CA LEU A 135 -13.42 6.68 -12.52
C LEU A 135 -14.37 6.75 -13.72
N SER A 136 -14.13 5.94 -14.75
CA SER A 136 -14.95 5.88 -15.97
C SER A 136 -14.91 4.48 -16.55
N GLY A 137 -16.02 4.04 -17.14
CA GLY A 137 -16.13 2.72 -17.75
C GLY A 137 -16.36 1.59 -16.73
N ARG A 138 -15.75 0.42 -16.96
CA ARG A 138 -15.87 -0.77 -16.14
C ARG A 138 -14.56 -1.52 -15.98
N PHE A 139 -14.47 -2.35 -14.99
CA PHE A 139 -13.34 -3.28 -14.83
C PHE A 139 -13.53 -4.55 -15.69
N ILE A 140 -12.45 -5.31 -15.82
CA ILE A 140 -12.41 -6.61 -16.49
C ILE A 140 -13.34 -7.58 -15.76
N ASN A 141 -14.18 -8.29 -16.49
CA ASN A 141 -15.11 -9.28 -15.95
C ASN A 141 -14.80 -10.69 -16.46
N GLU A 142 -15.49 -11.69 -15.93
CA GLU A 142 -15.29 -13.09 -16.33
C GLU A 142 -15.63 -13.39 -17.81
N ARG A 143 -16.56 -12.63 -18.40
CA ARG A 143 -16.90 -12.78 -19.81
C ARG A 143 -15.72 -12.39 -20.70
N ASP A 144 -15.09 -11.26 -20.39
CA ASP A 144 -13.94 -10.74 -21.13
C ASP A 144 -12.77 -11.76 -21.08
N LEU A 145 -12.57 -12.41 -19.94
CA LEU A 145 -11.55 -13.45 -19.78
C LEU A 145 -11.88 -14.72 -20.59
N ARG A 146 -13.14 -15.14 -20.60
CA ARG A 146 -13.57 -16.33 -21.38
C ARG A 146 -13.50 -16.09 -22.88
N GLU A 147 -13.93 -14.92 -23.33
CA GLU A 147 -13.96 -14.54 -24.74
C GLU A 147 -12.59 -14.00 -25.22
N GLN A 148 -11.61 -13.90 -24.32
CA GLN A 148 -10.27 -13.37 -24.58
C GLN A 148 -10.29 -11.98 -25.24
N GLU A 149 -11.19 -11.13 -24.76
CA GLU A 149 -11.33 -9.76 -25.22
C GLU A 149 -10.05 -8.95 -24.98
N LYS A 150 -9.66 -8.13 -25.95
CA LYS A 150 -8.49 -7.25 -25.85
C LYS A 150 -8.87 -5.93 -25.19
N ILE A 151 -9.12 -5.97 -23.92
CA ILE A 151 -9.50 -4.81 -23.12
C ILE A 151 -8.45 -4.52 -22.05
N GLY A 152 -8.38 -3.27 -21.60
CA GLY A 152 -7.50 -2.85 -20.55
C GLY A 152 -8.12 -1.73 -19.72
N VAL A 153 -7.66 -1.62 -18.48
CA VAL A 153 -7.98 -0.50 -17.58
C VAL A 153 -6.70 0.29 -17.40
N ILE A 154 -6.76 1.58 -17.65
CA ILE A 154 -5.61 2.47 -17.68
C ILE A 154 -5.65 3.38 -16.45
N ASP A 155 -4.51 3.59 -15.82
CA ASP A 155 -4.36 4.57 -14.74
C ASP A 155 -4.44 5.99 -15.31
N GLU A 156 -5.08 6.91 -14.56
CA GLU A 156 -5.27 8.30 -14.96
C GLU A 156 -3.95 9.00 -15.31
N ARG A 157 -2.89 8.76 -14.54
CA ARG A 157 -1.57 9.36 -14.79
C ARG A 157 -0.94 8.86 -16.07
N LEU A 158 -1.14 7.58 -16.39
CA LEU A 158 -0.65 7.02 -17.65
C LEU A 158 -1.44 7.62 -18.83
N MET A 159 -2.75 7.79 -18.68
CA MET A 159 -3.60 8.41 -19.69
C MET A 159 -3.18 9.86 -19.98
N GLU A 160 -2.93 10.65 -18.95
CA GLU A 160 -2.41 12.02 -19.08
C GLU A 160 -1.05 12.05 -19.79
N SER A 161 -0.13 11.13 -19.40
CA SER A 161 1.19 11.03 -20.01
C SER A 161 1.17 10.65 -21.49
N LEU A 162 0.13 9.95 -21.94
CA LEU A 162 -0.10 9.60 -23.35
C LEU A 162 -0.89 10.68 -24.12
N GLY A 163 -1.25 11.79 -23.46
CA GLY A 163 -2.04 12.85 -24.08
C GLY A 163 -3.47 12.44 -24.47
N ALA A 164 -3.96 11.33 -23.91
CA ALA A 164 -5.29 10.82 -24.15
C ALA A 164 -6.30 11.42 -23.17
N SER A 165 -7.54 11.64 -23.61
CA SER A 165 -8.65 12.02 -22.72
C SER A 165 -9.60 10.85 -22.52
N ALA A 166 -10.28 10.81 -21.38
CA ALA A 166 -11.22 9.75 -21.01
C ALA A 166 -12.40 9.55 -22.01
N GLN A 167 -12.58 10.48 -22.95
CA GLN A 167 -13.61 10.42 -24.01
C GLN A 167 -13.11 9.76 -25.30
N GLN A 168 -11.80 9.42 -25.42
CA GLN A 168 -11.17 8.91 -26.64
C GLN A 168 -10.76 7.44 -26.53
N ILE A 169 -10.93 6.82 -25.38
CA ILE A 169 -10.64 5.42 -25.07
C ILE A 169 -11.91 4.75 -24.57
#